data_c8ea2c5eea9e99e5d3fa09a79d2bb97b
#
_entry.id   c8ea2c5eea9e99e5d3fa09a79d2bb97b
#
_cell.length_a   1.000
_cell.length_b   1.000
_cell.length_c   1.000
_cell.angle_alpha   90.00
_cell.angle_beta   90.00
_cell.angle_gamma   90.00
#
_symmetry.space_group_name_H-M   'P 1'
#
loop_
_entity.id
_entity.type
_entity.pdbx_description
1 polymer ?
#
loop_
_entity_poly.entity_id
_entity_poly.type
_entity_poly.pdbx_seq_one_letter_code
_entity_poly.pdbx_strand_id
1 'polypeptide(L)'
;MKLLEERILKDGIVLGDNVLKVDNFLNHQIDPVLMQQLGDEFARYFADKKITKILTVETSGIVPAVFTGLALGVKVVFARKQKSLTMKDNLYSATVYSFTKDVTNEITIS
;
A
#
# COMPACT_ATOMS: atom_id res chain seq x y z
N MET A 1 -2.66 9.87 11.07
CA MET A 1 -4.06 9.74 10.61
C MET A 1 -4.91 9.11 11.70
N LYS A 2 -5.77 9.90 12.25
CA LYS A 2 -6.57 9.49 13.42
C LYS A 2 -7.50 8.31 13.12
N LEU A 3 -8.11 8.29 11.95
CA LEU A 3 -9.01 7.22 11.52
C LEU A 3 -8.34 5.84 11.57
N LEU A 4 -7.13 5.73 11.04
CA LEU A 4 -6.37 4.49 11.04
C LEU A 4 -5.89 4.13 12.45
N GLU A 5 -5.45 5.11 13.21
CA GLU A 5 -5.02 4.90 14.60
C GLU A 5 -6.15 4.33 15.45
N GLU A 6 -7.34 4.88 15.33
CA GLU A 6 -8.52 4.38 16.05
C GLU A 6 -8.86 2.95 15.67
N ARG A 7 -8.76 2.61 14.38
CA ARG A 7 -9.06 1.26 13.91
C ARG A 7 -8.01 0.26 14.39
N ILE A 8 -6.73 0.64 14.41
CA ILE A 8 -5.65 -0.19 14.94
C ILE A 8 -5.86 -0.46 16.42
N LEU A 9 -6.22 0.55 17.19
CA LEU A 9 -6.49 0.40 18.62
C LEU A 9 -7.69 -0.51 18.89
N LYS A 10 -8.70 -0.45 18.04
CA LYS A 10 -9.93 -1.24 18.19
C LYS A 10 -9.75 -2.69 17.77
N ASP A 11 -9.17 -2.93 16.60
CA ASP A 11 -9.18 -4.24 15.94
C ASP A 11 -7.78 -4.84 15.73
N GLY A 12 -6.72 -4.09 15.95
CA GLY A 12 -5.35 -4.57 15.80
C GLY A 12 -4.96 -5.47 16.97
N ILE A 13 -4.10 -6.44 16.69
CA ILE A 13 -3.56 -7.37 17.68
C ILE A 13 -2.04 -7.27 17.65
N VAL A 14 -1.44 -7.03 18.81
CA VAL A 14 0.01 -6.97 18.95
C VAL A 14 0.55 -8.37 19.27
N LEU A 15 1.46 -8.85 18.43
CA LEU A 15 2.13 -10.13 18.60
C LEU A 15 3.60 -9.89 18.92
N GLY A 16 4.01 -10.10 20.17
CA GLY A 16 5.36 -9.80 20.62
C GLY A 16 5.66 -8.31 20.57
N ASP A 17 6.94 -7.96 20.37
CA ASP A 17 7.39 -6.57 20.38
C ASP A 17 7.40 -5.90 19.00
N ASN A 18 7.36 -6.70 17.93
CA ASN A 18 7.62 -6.21 16.58
C ASN A 18 6.49 -6.44 15.57
N VAL A 19 5.42 -7.13 15.96
CA VAL A 19 4.37 -7.52 15.01
C VAL A 19 3.02 -6.98 15.45
N LEU A 20 2.40 -6.20 14.57
CA LEU A 20 1.03 -5.73 14.71
C LEU A 20 0.17 -6.48 13.69
N LYS A 21 -0.81 -7.22 14.18
CA LYS A 21 -1.73 -7.98 13.34
C LYS A 21 -2.94 -7.11 12.99
N VAL A 22 -3.11 -6.83 11.70
CA VAL A 22 -4.20 -6.03 11.17
C VAL A 22 -4.93 -6.77 10.05
N ASP A 23 -4.96 -8.10 10.14
CA ASP A 23 -5.46 -9.00 9.09
C ASP A 23 -6.93 -8.80 8.78
N ASN A 24 -7.70 -8.41 9.76
CA ASN A 24 -9.15 -8.34 9.65
C ASN A 24 -9.66 -7.08 8.95
N PHE A 25 -8.79 -6.14 8.64
CA PHE A 25 -9.23 -4.92 7.93
C PHE A 25 -8.22 -4.39 6.90
N LEU A 26 -6.99 -4.87 6.91
CA LEU A 26 -5.96 -4.30 6.02
C LEU A 26 -5.20 -5.35 5.21
N ASN A 27 -4.60 -6.37 5.85
CA ASN A 27 -3.64 -7.26 5.19
C ASN A 27 -4.26 -8.48 4.51
N HIS A 28 -5.27 -9.08 5.11
CA HIS A 28 -5.88 -10.33 4.60
C HIS A 28 -7.36 -10.17 4.31
N GLN A 29 -8.05 -9.41 5.13
CA GLN A 29 -9.39 -8.97 4.84
C GLN A 29 -9.34 -7.47 4.63
N ILE A 30 -10.13 -6.98 3.69
CA ILE A 30 -10.12 -5.57 3.33
C ILE A 30 -11.49 -4.99 3.68
N ASP A 31 -11.47 -3.91 4.45
CA ASP A 31 -12.66 -3.12 4.71
C ASP A 31 -12.73 -2.00 3.66
N PRO A 32 -13.60 -2.11 2.65
CA PRO A 32 -13.63 -1.11 1.57
C PRO A 32 -14.01 0.28 2.04
N VAL A 33 -14.87 0.38 3.04
CA VAL A 33 -15.29 1.68 3.57
C VAL A 33 -14.10 2.35 4.25
N LEU A 34 -13.35 1.61 5.06
CA LEU A 34 -12.14 2.13 5.68
C LEU A 34 -11.12 2.55 4.61
N MET A 35 -10.93 1.74 3.59
CA MET A 35 -9.98 2.04 2.51
C MET A 35 -10.38 3.30 1.74
N GLN A 36 -11.66 3.49 1.48
CA GLN A 36 -12.14 4.70 0.85
C GLN A 36 -11.89 5.93 1.72
N GLN A 37 -12.13 5.82 3.02
CA GLN A 37 -11.87 6.89 3.96
C GLN A 37 -10.38 7.23 4.04
N LEU A 38 -9.50 6.21 4.02
CA LEU A 38 -8.06 6.41 3.96
C LEU A 38 -7.65 7.12 2.66
N GLY A 39 -8.21 6.69 1.53
CA GLY A 39 -7.94 7.31 0.24
C GLY A 39 -8.33 8.78 0.21
N ASP A 40 -9.50 9.10 0.72
CA ASP A 40 -9.97 10.48 0.82
C ASP A 40 -9.10 11.32 1.74
N GLU A 41 -8.65 10.75 2.84
CA GLU A 41 -7.76 11.42 3.79
C GLU A 41 -6.39 11.71 3.18
N PHE A 42 -5.80 10.74 2.50
CA PHE A 42 -4.55 10.95 1.78
C PHE A 42 -4.72 12.00 0.67
N ALA A 43 -5.82 11.95 -0.07
CA ALA A 43 -6.09 12.91 -1.13
C ALA A 43 -6.20 14.33 -0.58
N ARG A 44 -6.83 14.48 0.57
CA ARG A 44 -6.95 15.79 1.25
C ARG A 44 -5.59 16.30 1.71
N TYR A 45 -4.77 15.40 2.26
CA TYR A 45 -3.43 15.75 2.73
C TYR A 45 -2.54 16.26 1.58
N PHE A 46 -2.66 15.66 0.40
CA PHE A 46 -1.84 16.00 -0.76
C PHE A 46 -2.56 16.88 -1.78
N ALA A 47 -3.69 17.45 -1.45
CA ALA A 47 -4.53 18.21 -2.39
C ALA A 47 -3.81 19.42 -2.99
N ASP A 48 -2.90 20.05 -2.25
CA ASP A 48 -2.12 21.21 -2.70
C ASP A 48 -0.84 20.82 -3.47
N LYS A 49 -0.58 19.54 -3.61
CA LYS A 49 0.54 19.02 -4.40
C LYS A 49 0.06 18.65 -5.80
N LYS A 50 0.93 18.78 -6.78
CA LYS A 50 0.61 18.36 -8.15
C LYS A 50 0.91 16.88 -8.31
N ILE A 51 0.09 16.05 -7.70
CA ILE A 51 0.24 14.59 -7.80
C ILE A 51 -0.26 14.15 -9.18
N THR A 52 0.60 13.50 -9.94
CA THR A 52 0.27 13.00 -11.27
C THR A 52 0.18 11.48 -11.32
N LYS A 53 0.74 10.80 -10.33
CA LYS A 53 0.78 9.35 -10.26
C LYS A 53 1.08 8.91 -8.84
N ILE A 54 0.58 7.74 -8.47
CA ILE A 54 0.86 7.13 -7.16
C ILE A 54 1.70 5.88 -7.40
N LEU A 55 2.75 5.72 -6.62
CA LEU A 55 3.60 4.53 -6.63
C LEU A 55 3.42 3.77 -5.33
N THR A 56 3.17 2.48 -5.44
CA THR A 56 3.12 1.57 -4.31
C THR A 56 3.88 0.28 -4.63
N VAL A 57 3.97 -0.60 -3.65
CA VAL A 57 4.63 -1.92 -3.81
C VAL A 57 3.61 -2.99 -3.44
N GLU A 58 3.57 -4.08 -4.23
CA GLU A 58 2.69 -5.18 -3.86
C GLU A 58 3.03 -5.69 -2.46
N THR A 59 2.07 -6.13 -1.64
CA THR A 59 0.67 -6.35 -2.06
C THR A 59 -0.28 -5.47 -1.28
N SER A 60 -0.09 -5.32 0.02
CA SER A 60 -1.04 -4.66 0.93
C SER A 60 -1.27 -3.19 0.62
N GLY A 61 -0.28 -2.52 0.05
CA GLY A 61 -0.38 -1.09 -0.27
C GLY A 61 -1.22 -0.78 -1.50
N ILE A 62 -1.54 -1.80 -2.31
CA ILE A 62 -2.28 -1.57 -3.56
C ILE A 62 -3.68 -1.03 -3.30
N VAL A 63 -4.39 -1.59 -2.32
CA VAL A 63 -5.78 -1.19 -2.05
C VAL A 63 -5.88 0.26 -1.60
N PRO A 64 -5.17 0.70 -0.55
CA PRO A 64 -5.22 2.12 -0.19
C PRO A 64 -4.71 3.04 -1.30
N ALA A 65 -3.74 2.60 -2.10
CA ALA A 65 -3.26 3.38 -3.25
C ALA A 65 -4.34 3.56 -4.30
N VAL A 66 -5.12 2.52 -4.60
CA VAL A 66 -6.21 2.59 -5.57
C VAL A 66 -7.27 3.59 -5.12
N PHE A 67 -7.67 3.55 -3.87
CA PHE A 67 -8.66 4.50 -3.36
C PHE A 67 -8.14 5.93 -3.33
N THR A 68 -6.85 6.11 -3.05
CA THR A 68 -6.21 7.43 -3.12
C THR A 68 -6.18 7.94 -4.56
N GLY A 69 -5.83 7.07 -5.50
CA GLY A 69 -5.82 7.39 -6.93
C GLY A 69 -7.20 7.78 -7.43
N LEU A 70 -8.23 7.07 -6.98
CA LEU A 70 -9.60 7.39 -7.30
C LEU A 70 -9.99 8.79 -6.81
N ALA A 71 -9.63 9.11 -5.57
CA ALA A 71 -9.94 10.42 -4.98
C ALA A 71 -9.16 11.56 -5.64
N LEU A 72 -7.92 11.33 -6.06
CA LEU A 72 -7.09 12.35 -6.73
C LEU A 72 -7.28 12.38 -8.25
N GLY A 73 -7.90 11.36 -8.82
CA GLY A 73 -8.07 11.26 -10.27
C GLY A 73 -6.78 10.94 -11.02
N VAL A 74 -5.90 10.14 -10.43
CA VAL A 74 -4.60 9.77 -11.02
C VAL A 74 -4.44 8.26 -11.08
N LYS A 75 -3.55 7.81 -11.95
CA LYS A 75 -3.23 6.38 -12.07
C LYS A 75 -2.33 5.92 -10.94
N VAL A 76 -2.39 4.63 -10.66
CA VAL A 76 -1.56 3.97 -9.66
C VAL A 76 -0.63 2.99 -10.38
N VAL A 77 0.64 3.06 -10.03
CA VAL A 77 1.67 2.13 -10.50
C VAL A 77 2.13 1.31 -9.31
N PHE A 78 2.24 0.02 -9.46
CA PHE A 78 2.75 -0.81 -8.38
C PHE A 78 3.98 -1.60 -8.82
N ALA A 79 5.00 -1.56 -7.97
CA ALA A 79 6.21 -2.35 -8.15
C ALA A 79 5.93 -3.80 -7.78
N ARG A 80 6.42 -4.72 -8.58
CA ARG A 80 6.24 -6.15 -8.34
C ARG A 80 7.49 -6.73 -7.70
N LYS A 81 7.29 -7.67 -6.79
CA LYS A 81 8.39 -8.40 -6.17
C LYS A 81 8.99 -9.44 -7.10
N GLN A 82 8.22 -9.85 -8.11
CA GLN A 82 8.67 -10.76 -9.15
C GLN A 82 8.39 -10.16 -10.51
N LYS A 83 9.31 -10.35 -11.44
CA LYS A 83 9.15 -9.85 -12.80
C LYS A 83 7.99 -10.55 -13.49
N SER A 84 7.07 -9.80 -14.04
CA SER A 84 5.96 -10.31 -14.84
C SER A 84 6.46 -10.74 -16.22
N LEU A 85 5.82 -11.76 -16.81
CA LEU A 85 6.12 -12.19 -18.17
C LEU A 85 5.89 -11.10 -19.22
N THR A 86 5.05 -10.13 -18.92
CA THR A 86 4.75 -9.00 -19.82
C THR A 86 5.69 -7.83 -19.63
N MET A 87 6.53 -7.85 -18.60
CA MET A 87 7.49 -6.79 -18.30
C MET A 87 8.83 -7.14 -18.91
N LYS A 88 9.08 -6.68 -20.13
CA LYS A 88 10.29 -7.03 -20.89
C LYS A 88 11.34 -5.92 -20.96
N ASP A 89 10.88 -4.67 -21.11
CA ASP A 89 11.75 -3.53 -21.36
C ASP A 89 11.40 -2.35 -20.47
N ASN A 90 12.33 -1.42 -20.33
CA ASN A 90 12.15 -0.17 -19.58
C ASN A 90 11.76 -0.38 -18.14
N LEU A 91 12.46 -1.31 -17.47
CA LEU A 91 12.18 -1.65 -16.08
C LEU A 91 13.09 -0.86 -15.14
N TYR A 92 12.54 -0.44 -14.04
CA TYR A 92 13.28 0.06 -12.89
C TYR A 92 13.19 -0.98 -11.78
N SER A 93 14.27 -1.23 -11.09
CA SER A 93 14.27 -2.24 -10.02
C SER A 93 15.09 -1.80 -8.83
N ALA A 94 14.78 -2.38 -7.68
CA ALA A 94 15.52 -2.19 -6.44
C ALA A 94 15.40 -3.45 -5.59
N THR A 95 16.38 -3.68 -4.72
CA THR A 95 16.37 -4.82 -3.80
C THR A 95 15.76 -4.40 -2.48
N VAL A 96 14.79 -5.19 -2.00
CA VAL A 96 14.06 -4.91 -0.77
C VAL A 96 14.09 -6.13 0.14
N TYR A 97 14.43 -5.89 1.42
CA TYR A 97 14.38 -6.92 2.45
C TYR A 97 12.98 -6.95 3.06
N SER A 98 12.41 -8.16 3.12
CA SER A 98 11.12 -8.37 3.79
C SER A 98 11.34 -8.80 5.23
N PHE A 99 10.97 -7.96 6.17
CA PHE A 99 11.12 -8.21 7.59
C PHE A 99 10.26 -9.41 8.05
N THR A 100 9.02 -9.47 7.58
CA THR A 100 8.09 -10.54 8.00
C THR A 100 8.41 -11.89 7.39
N LYS A 101 8.92 -11.90 6.17
CA LYS A 101 9.27 -13.14 5.44
C LYS A 101 10.73 -13.54 5.60
N ASP A 102 11.53 -12.66 6.19
CA ASP A 102 12.98 -12.84 6.36
C ASP A 102 13.68 -13.20 5.05
N VAL A 103 13.27 -12.55 3.97
CA VAL A 103 13.86 -12.73 2.65
C VAL A 103 14.10 -11.39 1.97
N THR A 104 15.08 -11.36 1.08
CA THR A 104 15.36 -10.20 0.24
C THR A 104 14.71 -10.40 -1.12
N ASN A 105 13.94 -9.43 -1.55
CA ASN A 105 13.26 -9.45 -2.84
C ASN A 105 13.73 -8.31 -3.73
N GLU A 106 13.74 -8.57 -5.02
CA GLU A 106 13.87 -7.52 -6.01
C GLU A 106 12.47 -7.04 -6.41
N ILE A 107 12.20 -5.75 -6.26
CA ILE A 107 10.96 -5.14 -6.73
C ILE A 107 11.18 -4.54 -8.10
N THR A 108 10.18 -4.64 -8.95
CA THR A 108 10.28 -4.23 -10.34
C THR A 108 9.05 -3.44 -10.75
N ILE A 109 9.28 -2.39 -11.51
CA ILE A 109 8.23 -1.52 -12.05
C ILE A 109 8.48 -1.32 -13.54
N SER A 110 7.41 -1.32 -14.29
CA SER A 110 7.44 -1.04 -15.72
C SER A 110 7.35 0.45 -16.03
#